data_92a5e4961900772771f7291305fbabc5
#
_entry.id   92a5e4961900772771f7291305fbabc5
#
_cell.length_a   1.000
_cell.length_b   1.000
_cell.length_c   1.000
_cell.angle_alpha   90.00
_cell.angle_beta   90.00
_cell.angle_gamma   90.00
#
_symmetry.space_group_name_H-M   'P 1'
#
loop_
_entity.id
_entity.type
_entity.pdbx_description
1 polymer ?
#
loop_
_entity_poly.entity_id
_entity_poly.type
_entity_poly.pdbx_seq_one_letter_code
_entity_poly.pdbx_strand_id
1 'polypeptide(L)'
;MMKSNINYLLKKYSTKQPQEKWSKEADLKNLNLRILKQKLLTFDTINSSYFRLVGTQKERAIFLIKSLNFNKICPRCNEEQIITLICFYVKCEYVPNYERRRCKRAFEDFKVSDNLVDKFMVYLARLGVEDRF
;
A
#
# COMPACT_ATOMS: atom_id res chain seq x y z
N MET A 1 -22.52 3.25 -8.02
CA MET A 1 -22.84 3.12 -8.56
C MET A 1 -22.99 2.79 -8.88
N MET A 2 -22.82 3.07 -8.96
CA MET A 2 -23.28 2.63 -9.71
C MET A 2 -22.64 2.01 -10.36
N LYS A 3 -22.03 1.85 -10.37
CA LYS A 3 -21.73 1.35 -11.16
C LYS A 3 -21.96 0.87 -12.19
N SER A 4 -22.11 0.79 -12.34
CA SER A 4 -22.73 0.06 -13.41
C SER A 4 -23.48 0.90 -14.40
N ASN A 5 -23.70 2.11 -14.10
CA ASN A 5 -24.34 3.05 -15.01
C ASN A 5 -23.56 3.24 -16.30
N ILE A 6 -22.25 3.17 -16.21
CA ILE A 6 -21.40 3.30 -17.40
C ILE A 6 -21.62 2.12 -18.34
N ASN A 7 -21.68 0.92 -17.82
CA ASN A 7 -21.94 -0.26 -18.65
C ASN A 7 -23.30 -0.23 -19.30
N TYR A 8 -24.27 0.25 -18.60
CA TYR A 8 -25.61 0.42 -19.12
C TYR A 8 -25.65 1.41 -20.29
N LEU A 9 -25.00 2.53 -20.15
CA LEU A 9 -24.93 3.53 -21.22
C LEU A 9 -24.17 3.01 -22.41
N LEU A 10 -23.10 2.29 -22.21
CA LEU A 10 -22.29 1.74 -23.27
C LEU A 10 -23.03 0.72 -24.11
N LYS A 11 -23.85 -0.09 -23.49
CA LYS A 11 -24.71 -1.02 -24.24
C LYS A 11 -25.64 -0.33 -25.19
N LYS A 12 -26.06 0.87 -24.83
CA LYS A 12 -26.99 1.64 -25.61
C LYS A 12 -26.39 2.22 -26.87
N TYR A 13 -25.10 2.45 -26.87
CA TYR A 13 -24.44 3.20 -27.93
C TYR A 13 -23.49 2.42 -28.79
N SER A 14 -23.57 1.24 -28.81
CA SER A 14 -22.76 0.33 -29.42
C SER A 14 -22.18 0.43 -30.74
N THR A 15 -20.94 0.62 -30.75
CA THR A 15 -20.03 -0.19 -31.50
C THR A 15 -19.28 -1.01 -30.44
N LYS A 16 -19.34 -2.31 -30.54
CA LYS A 16 -18.94 -3.15 -29.42
C LYS A 16 -17.48 -3.04 -28.99
N GLN A 17 -16.55 -2.93 -29.93
CA GLN A 17 -15.13 -2.99 -29.59
C GLN A 17 -14.60 -1.80 -28.81
N PRO A 18 -14.87 -0.55 -29.21
CA PRO A 18 -14.44 0.59 -28.39
C PRO A 18 -15.07 0.57 -27.01
N GLN A 19 -16.31 0.10 -26.93
CA GLN A 19 -17.01 0.05 -25.65
C GLN A 19 -16.43 -1.02 -24.72
N GLU A 20 -16.11 -2.18 -25.27
CA GLU A 20 -15.49 -3.25 -24.49
C GLU A 20 -14.14 -2.82 -23.95
N LYS A 21 -13.34 -2.19 -24.78
CA LYS A 21 -12.04 -1.68 -24.36
C LYS A 21 -12.18 -0.64 -23.26
N TRP A 22 -13.11 0.27 -23.43
CA TRP A 22 -13.35 1.31 -22.47
C TRP A 22 -13.86 0.76 -21.13
N SER A 23 -14.76 -0.21 -21.19
CA SER A 23 -15.28 -0.87 -20.00
C SER A 23 -14.18 -1.60 -19.23
N LYS A 24 -13.29 -2.28 -19.93
CA LYS A 24 -12.17 -2.99 -19.28
C LYS A 24 -11.23 -2.02 -18.58
N GLU A 25 -10.93 -0.90 -19.20
CA GLU A 25 -10.09 0.12 -18.59
C GLU A 25 -10.76 0.73 -17.36
N ALA A 26 -12.05 1.00 -17.43
CA ALA A 26 -12.80 1.53 -16.30
C ALA A 26 -12.87 0.52 -15.16
N ASP A 27 -13.10 -0.74 -15.48
CA ASP A 27 -13.17 -1.80 -14.48
C ASP A 27 -11.82 -2.01 -13.78
N LEU A 28 -10.74 -1.97 -14.53
CA LEU A 28 -9.39 -2.08 -13.96
C LEU A 28 -9.10 -0.91 -13.04
N LYS A 29 -9.44 0.31 -13.48
CA LYS A 29 -9.25 1.50 -12.67
C LYS A 29 -10.05 1.42 -11.37
N ASN A 30 -11.29 0.98 -11.44
CA ASN A 30 -12.14 0.81 -10.27
C ASN A 30 -11.59 -0.25 -9.32
N LEU A 31 -11.07 -1.34 -9.86
CA LEU A 31 -10.43 -2.38 -9.06
C LEU A 31 -9.21 -1.84 -8.33
N ASN A 32 -8.37 -1.08 -9.02
CA ASN A 32 -7.18 -0.48 -8.43
C ASN A 32 -7.53 0.49 -7.30
N LEU A 33 -8.58 1.27 -7.48
CA LEU A 33 -9.06 2.18 -6.45
C LEU A 33 -9.56 1.43 -5.22
N ARG A 34 -10.26 0.32 -5.42
CA ARG A 34 -10.73 -0.51 -4.30
C ARG A 34 -9.59 -1.14 -3.53
N ILE A 35 -8.58 -1.62 -4.25
CA ILE A 35 -7.39 -2.20 -3.63
C ILE A 35 -6.68 -1.15 -2.78
N LEU A 36 -6.49 0.04 -3.34
CA LEU A 36 -5.85 1.13 -2.61
C LEU A 36 -6.67 1.53 -1.39
N LYS A 37 -7.97 1.65 -1.53
CA LYS A 37 -8.85 1.99 -0.41
C LYS A 37 -8.73 0.97 0.72
N GLN A 38 -8.68 -0.31 0.37
CA GLN A 38 -8.51 -1.37 1.36
C GLN A 38 -7.17 -1.26 2.08
N LYS A 39 -6.10 -0.97 1.35
CA LYS A 39 -4.78 -0.77 1.95
C LYS A 39 -4.79 0.39 2.94
N LEU A 40 -5.46 1.48 2.59
CA LEU A 40 -5.53 2.65 3.45
C LEU A 40 -6.36 2.39 4.70
N LEU A 41 -7.41 1.58 4.60
CA LEU A 41 -8.19 1.16 5.77
C LEU A 41 -7.34 0.28 6.70
N THR A 42 -6.59 -0.64 6.14
CA THR A 42 -5.67 -1.48 6.90
C THR A 42 -4.62 -0.62 7.60
N PHE A 43 -4.08 0.36 6.88
CA PHE A 43 -3.13 1.31 7.45
C PHE A 43 -3.73 2.07 8.64
N ASP A 44 -4.94 2.59 8.50
CA ASP A 44 -5.59 3.34 9.58
C ASP A 44 -5.73 2.49 10.85
N THR A 45 -6.11 1.24 10.69
CA THR A 45 -6.25 0.31 11.80
C THR A 45 -4.92 0.07 12.50
N ILE A 46 -3.88 -0.23 11.73
CA ILE A 46 -2.55 -0.51 12.27
C ILE A 46 -1.95 0.74 12.90
N ASN A 47 -2.07 1.87 12.22
CA ASN A 47 -1.53 3.12 12.71
C ASN A 47 -2.17 3.54 14.03
N SER A 48 -3.48 3.45 14.14
CA SER A 48 -4.20 3.83 15.35
C SER A 48 -3.82 2.98 16.54
N SER A 49 -3.53 1.70 16.30
CA SER A 49 -3.28 0.74 17.38
C SER A 49 -1.82 0.66 17.79
N TYR A 50 -0.88 0.85 16.86
CA TYR A 50 0.52 0.56 17.14
C TYR A 50 1.49 1.72 16.94
N PHE A 51 1.34 2.52 15.89
CA PHE A 51 2.36 3.50 15.52
C PHE A 51 1.97 4.93 15.78
N ARG A 52 0.72 5.27 15.62
CA ARG A 52 0.17 6.62 15.86
C ARG A 52 0.91 7.72 15.10
N LEU A 53 1.18 7.45 13.83
CA LEU A 53 1.75 8.45 12.95
C LEU A 53 0.75 9.58 12.73
N VAL A 54 1.24 10.82 12.74
CA VAL A 54 0.40 12.01 12.51
C VAL A 54 1.14 13.00 11.61
N GLY A 55 0.39 13.88 10.98
CA GLY A 55 0.96 14.95 10.15
C GLY A 55 1.79 14.42 9.00
N THR A 56 2.99 14.97 8.84
CA THR A 56 3.90 14.58 7.75
C THR A 56 4.29 13.12 7.79
N GLN A 57 4.41 12.54 8.96
CA GLN A 57 4.71 11.11 9.09
C GLN A 57 3.60 10.26 8.48
N LYS A 58 2.36 10.59 8.79
CA LYS A 58 1.20 9.89 8.23
C LYS A 58 1.13 10.05 6.73
N GLU A 59 1.35 11.25 6.23
CA GLU A 59 1.37 11.53 4.79
C GLU A 59 2.46 10.74 4.08
N ARG A 60 3.64 10.65 4.68
CA ARG A 60 4.75 9.87 4.12
C ARG A 60 4.38 8.39 4.02
N ALA A 61 3.76 7.84 5.06
CA ALA A 61 3.33 6.45 5.05
C ALA A 61 2.29 6.21 3.95
N ILE A 62 1.32 7.10 3.81
CA ILE A 62 0.29 6.98 2.77
C ILE A 62 0.93 7.05 1.38
N PHE A 63 1.88 7.95 1.19
CA PHE A 63 2.61 8.04 -0.08
C PHE A 63 3.30 6.72 -0.42
N LEU A 64 3.97 6.11 0.54
CA LEU A 64 4.64 4.83 0.33
C LEU A 64 3.65 3.70 0.02
N ILE A 65 2.52 3.68 0.70
CA ILE A 65 1.48 2.69 0.41
C ILE A 65 0.98 2.78 -1.03
N LYS A 66 0.83 4.01 -1.53
CA LYS A 66 0.40 4.25 -2.90
C LYS A 66 1.48 3.91 -3.93
N SER A 67 2.73 4.13 -3.58
CA SER A 67 3.85 4.07 -4.52
C SER A 67 4.52 2.70 -4.61
N LEU A 68 4.56 1.95 -3.52
CA LEU A 68 5.29 0.69 -3.48
C LEU A 68 4.49 -0.46 -4.05
N ASN A 69 5.18 -1.34 -4.76
CA ASN A 69 4.58 -2.57 -5.26
C ASN A 69 4.78 -3.66 -4.22
N PHE A 70 3.73 -4.00 -3.49
CA PHE A 70 3.80 -4.98 -2.40
C PHE A 70 4.26 -6.35 -2.87
N ASN A 71 3.86 -6.76 -4.07
CA ASN A 71 4.27 -8.06 -4.61
C ASN A 71 5.76 -8.15 -4.87
N LYS A 72 6.39 -7.04 -5.22
CA LYS A 72 7.84 -7.00 -5.44
C LYS A 72 8.62 -7.04 -4.13
N ILE A 73 8.04 -6.52 -3.05
CA ILE A 73 8.70 -6.53 -1.75
C ILE A 73 8.74 -7.96 -1.21
N CYS A 74 7.60 -8.59 -1.14
CA CYS A 74 7.49 -9.96 -0.69
C CYS A 74 6.18 -10.58 -1.20
N PRO A 75 6.26 -11.45 -2.20
CA PRO A 75 5.04 -12.05 -2.78
C PRO A 75 4.26 -12.90 -1.79
N ARG A 76 4.92 -13.39 -0.73
CA ARG A 76 4.30 -14.27 0.25
C ARG A 76 3.78 -13.52 1.48
N CYS A 77 4.03 -12.22 1.57
CA CYS A 77 3.59 -11.43 2.69
C CYS A 77 2.17 -10.96 2.49
N ASN A 78 1.44 -10.85 3.58
CA ASN A 78 0.12 -10.24 3.50
C ASN A 78 0.24 -8.71 3.59
N GLU A 79 -0.86 -8.06 3.29
CA GLU A 79 -0.93 -6.61 3.28
C GLU A 79 -0.59 -6.00 4.64
N GLU A 80 -1.06 -6.62 5.72
CA GLU A 80 -0.82 -6.13 7.07
C GLU A 80 0.67 -6.11 7.42
N GLN A 81 1.39 -7.13 7.00
CA GLN A 81 2.84 -7.20 7.23
C GLN A 81 3.57 -6.08 6.51
N ILE A 82 3.24 -5.85 5.25
CA ILE A 82 3.89 -4.80 4.45
C ILE A 82 3.58 -3.42 5.03
N ILE A 83 2.34 -3.17 5.40
CA ILE A 83 1.93 -1.88 5.97
C ILE A 83 2.60 -1.65 7.33
N THR A 84 2.73 -2.70 8.14
CA THR A 84 3.47 -2.61 9.41
C THR A 84 4.92 -2.20 9.17
N LEU A 85 5.55 -2.79 8.15
CA LEU A 85 6.92 -2.43 7.78
C LEU A 85 7.03 -0.98 7.30
N ILE A 86 6.06 -0.51 6.53
CA ILE A 86 6.02 0.87 6.07
C ILE A 86 5.93 1.83 7.27
N CYS A 87 5.06 1.54 8.21
CA CYS A 87 4.93 2.35 9.43
C CYS A 87 6.23 2.38 10.23
N PHE A 88 6.87 1.23 10.39
CA PHE A 88 8.15 1.15 11.07
C PHE A 88 9.22 1.97 10.35
N TYR A 89 9.30 1.85 9.04
CA TYR A 89 10.26 2.61 8.23
C TYR A 89 10.08 4.11 8.41
N VAL A 90 8.83 4.59 8.35
CA VAL A 90 8.54 6.01 8.53
C VAL A 90 8.93 6.49 9.93
N LYS A 91 8.65 5.69 10.95
CA LYS A 91 9.09 6.02 12.31
C LYS A 91 10.60 6.14 12.38
N CYS A 92 11.33 5.26 11.71
CA CYS A 92 12.79 5.33 11.69
C CYS A 92 13.30 6.59 11.00
N GLU A 93 12.58 7.07 9.97
CA GLU A 93 12.95 8.30 9.28
C GLU A 93 12.79 9.54 10.16
N TYR A 94 11.75 9.58 10.98
CA TYR A 94 11.38 10.79 11.72
C TYR A 94 11.77 10.79 13.19
N VAL A 95 11.99 9.62 13.77
CA VAL A 95 12.32 9.49 15.19
C VAL A 95 13.75 8.98 15.32
N PRO A 96 14.69 9.80 15.84
CA PRO A 96 16.07 9.36 16.02
C PRO A 96 16.15 8.14 16.93
N ASN A 97 16.99 7.17 16.51
CA ASN A 97 17.25 5.97 17.30
C ASN A 97 16.02 5.10 17.57
N TYR A 98 15.03 5.16 16.67
CA TYR A 98 13.87 4.30 16.77
C TYR A 98 14.29 2.86 16.45
N GLU A 99 14.00 1.93 17.36
CA GLU A 99 14.48 0.55 17.26
C GLU A 99 13.32 -0.43 17.10
N ARG A 100 13.64 -1.61 16.53
CA ARG A 100 12.68 -2.70 16.32
C ARG A 100 11.97 -3.11 17.61
N ARG A 101 12.65 -3.07 18.74
CA ARG A 101 12.08 -3.44 20.03
C ARG A 101 10.89 -2.58 20.43
N ARG A 102 10.82 -1.35 19.94
CA ARG A 102 9.68 -0.48 20.20
C ARG A 102 8.43 -0.90 19.44
N CYS A 103 8.62 -1.65 18.37
CA CYS A 103 7.53 -2.18 17.56
C CYS A 103 7.28 -3.66 17.82
N LYS A 104 7.84 -4.20 18.88
CA LYS A 104 7.79 -5.64 19.14
C LYS A 104 6.36 -6.18 19.10
N ARG A 105 5.43 -5.49 19.71
CA ARG A 105 4.03 -5.91 19.73
C ARG A 105 3.44 -5.98 18.33
N ALA A 106 3.66 -4.96 17.50
CA ALA A 106 3.17 -4.96 16.14
C ALA A 106 3.81 -6.09 15.33
N PHE A 107 5.11 -6.29 15.47
CA PHE A 107 5.82 -7.33 14.75
C PHE A 107 5.36 -8.73 15.15
N GLU A 108 5.08 -8.94 16.43
CA GLU A 108 4.55 -10.21 16.91
C GLU A 108 3.12 -10.45 16.42
N ASP A 109 2.26 -9.45 16.54
CA ASP A 109 0.86 -9.56 16.15
C ASP A 109 0.68 -9.84 14.67
N PHE A 110 1.51 -9.25 13.84
CA PHE A 110 1.45 -9.42 12.39
C PHE A 110 2.48 -10.40 11.84
N LYS A 111 3.25 -11.03 12.73
CA LYS A 111 4.25 -12.04 12.37
C LYS A 111 5.31 -11.53 11.40
N VAL A 112 5.82 -10.34 11.69
CA VAL A 112 6.90 -9.73 10.92
C VAL A 112 8.23 -10.16 11.53
N SER A 113 9.00 -10.96 10.78
CA SER A 113 10.31 -11.44 11.23
C SER A 113 11.42 -10.43 10.95
N ASP A 114 12.56 -10.59 11.62
CA ASP A 114 13.73 -9.75 11.37
C ASP A 114 14.21 -9.88 9.93
N ASN A 115 14.14 -11.07 9.36
CA ASN A 115 14.48 -11.28 7.95
C ASN A 115 13.61 -10.44 7.04
N LEU A 116 12.32 -10.37 7.33
CA LEU A 116 11.40 -9.59 6.54
C LEU A 116 11.70 -8.09 6.64
N VAL A 117 12.03 -7.63 7.85
CA VAL A 117 12.46 -6.22 8.04
C VAL A 117 13.69 -5.93 7.19
N ASP A 118 14.69 -6.80 7.24
CA ASP A 118 15.93 -6.61 6.49
C ASP A 118 15.67 -6.59 4.98
N LYS A 119 14.86 -7.50 4.47
CA LYS A 119 14.48 -7.52 3.05
C LYS A 119 13.79 -6.23 2.64
N PHE A 120 12.90 -5.75 3.47
CA PHE A 120 12.17 -4.51 3.20
C PHE A 120 13.11 -3.31 3.13
N MET A 121 14.04 -3.21 4.09
CA MET A 121 15.01 -2.12 4.10
C MET A 121 15.92 -2.14 2.89
N VAL A 122 16.37 -3.34 2.48
CA VAL A 122 17.18 -3.49 1.26
C VAL A 122 16.38 -3.06 0.04
N TYR A 123 15.13 -3.45 -0.05
CA TYR A 123 14.26 -3.06 -1.16
C TYR A 123 14.14 -1.54 -1.27
N LEU A 124 13.89 -0.87 -0.16
CA LEU A 124 13.77 0.59 -0.13
C LEU A 124 15.07 1.28 -0.48
N ALA A 125 16.20 0.75 -0.01
CA ALA A 125 17.50 1.31 -0.33
C ALA A 125 17.77 1.24 -1.83
N ARG A 126 17.44 0.12 -2.46
CA ARG A 126 17.58 -0.03 -3.91
C ARG A 126 16.69 0.93 -4.67
N LEU A 127 15.46 1.07 -4.19
CA LEU A 127 14.51 1.97 -4.82
C LEU A 127 14.99 3.41 -4.75
N GLY A 128 15.52 3.83 -3.61
CA GLY A 128 16.08 5.16 -3.44
C GLY A 128 17.25 5.43 -4.37
N VAL A 129 18.08 4.43 -4.61
CA VAL A 129 19.19 4.54 -5.57
C VAL A 129 18.65 4.68 -6.99
N GLU A 130 17.67 3.86 -7.36
CA GLU A 130 17.06 3.91 -8.68
C GLU A 130 16.39 5.26 -8.95
N ASP A 131 15.73 5.83 -7.97
CA ASP A 131 15.06 7.11 -8.11
C ASP A 131 16.00 8.28 -8.34
N ARG A 132 17.27 8.13 -8.02
CA ARG A 132 18.28 9.16 -8.23
C ARG A 132 18.84 9.17 -9.64
N PHE A 133 18.59 8.15 -10.38
CA PHE A 133 19.06 8.00 -11.75
C PHE A 133 17.89 7.89 -12.70
#